data_bb03325b683f2b5686291b2fc5b254c0
#
_entry.id   bb03325b683f2b5686291b2fc5b254c0
#
_cell.length_a   1.000
_cell.length_b   1.000
_cell.length_c   1.000
_cell.angle_alpha   90.00
_cell.angle_beta   90.00
_cell.angle_gamma   90.00
#
_symmetry.space_group_name_H-M   'P 1'
#
loop_
_entity.id
_entity.type
_entity.pdbx_description
1 polymer ?
#
loop_
_entity_poly.entity_id
_entity_poly.type
_entity_poly.pdbx_seq_one_letter_code
_entity_poly.pdbx_strand_id
1 'polypeptide(L)'
;MLFRSDEAKTMVDPSLSAQVLAKEGWNPGVLGIVAGRLLEELHQPVVVLSIEDGRAKGSARSPESVNIFEALDPHRSLFVAFGGHAGAAGMTLEVDQLPALSQALTDYIREQKIDLSSKSSLAIDEELHLTELTLETLKSFDRLSPFGMDNKKPVFLVRNFKVEGARSMGAGNTHLKLKISQEDATFEVVAFGLGSLEAEFAQAQDLELAVQLSVNQWNGQTTLQLMLVDARVDGVQLFNIRSKNASLPAGVPVLDFTQELPDLAGASAVVVGNIPEDLEQLRQIFQEHDFQAVYFKNEIAKAYYLTGYGSRDQYAKLYKTIYQYPEFDVRYKLKDLAAYLKIQQILLVKMIQIFQELGFVTIENGIMKVNKEAEKREIAESSIYQNLKQTVKEQELMALGTVREIFDYLTGQPS
;
A
#
# COMPACT_ATOMS: atom_id res chain seq x y z
N MET A 1 13.32 -7.77 26.41
CA MET A 1 12.37 -6.65 26.48
C MET A 1 11.25 -6.79 25.43
N LEU A 2 11.54 -7.15 24.18
CA LEU A 2 10.55 -7.40 23.12
C LEU A 2 9.50 -8.47 23.46
N PHE A 3 9.90 -9.57 24.05
CA PHE A 3 9.02 -10.71 24.39
C PHE A 3 7.79 -10.37 25.25
N ARG A 4 7.85 -9.34 26.09
CA ARG A 4 6.72 -9.02 27.00
C ARG A 4 5.72 -8.04 26.38
N SER A 5 6.15 -7.21 25.43
CA SER A 5 5.21 -6.39 24.64
C SER A 5 4.36 -7.29 23.73
N ASP A 6 4.99 -8.30 23.11
CA ASP A 6 4.29 -9.24 22.23
C ASP A 6 3.29 -10.11 23.00
N GLU A 7 3.68 -10.54 24.23
CA GLU A 7 2.76 -11.26 25.11
C GLU A 7 1.57 -10.39 25.53
N ALA A 8 1.81 -9.15 25.95
CA ALA A 8 0.74 -8.23 26.32
C ALA A 8 -0.21 -7.92 25.16
N LYS A 9 0.30 -7.82 23.92
CA LYS A 9 -0.51 -7.66 22.70
C LYS A 9 -1.52 -8.78 22.48
N THR A 10 -1.16 -10.00 22.80
CA THR A 10 -2.10 -11.14 22.67
C THR A 10 -3.27 -11.09 23.64
N MET A 11 -3.20 -10.24 24.66
CA MET A 11 -4.25 -10.06 25.67
C MET A 11 -5.16 -8.85 25.38
N VAL A 12 -4.85 -8.06 24.36
CA VAL A 12 -5.63 -6.89 23.98
C VAL A 12 -6.99 -7.31 23.44
N ASP A 13 -8.05 -6.70 23.95
CA ASP A 13 -9.41 -6.83 23.43
C ASP A 13 -9.75 -5.57 22.61
N PRO A 14 -9.83 -5.65 21.28
CA PRO A 14 -10.09 -4.50 20.43
C PRO A 14 -11.51 -3.90 20.58
N SER A 15 -12.41 -4.60 21.29
CA SER A 15 -13.76 -4.10 21.57
C SER A 15 -13.82 -3.12 22.75
N LEU A 16 -12.76 -3.04 23.55
CA LEU A 16 -12.69 -2.17 24.72
C LEU A 16 -12.06 -0.82 24.40
N SER A 17 -12.59 0.24 25.00
CA SER A 17 -12.04 1.60 24.88
C SER A 17 -10.85 1.90 25.79
N ALA A 18 -10.53 1.01 26.71
CA ALA A 18 -9.34 1.02 27.57
C ALA A 18 -8.87 -0.38 27.85
N GLN A 19 -7.57 -0.61 27.88
CA GLN A 19 -6.98 -1.94 28.13
C GLN A 19 -6.47 -2.04 29.57
N VAL A 20 -6.87 -3.10 30.29
CA VAL A 20 -6.36 -3.44 31.61
C VAL A 20 -5.77 -4.86 31.53
N LEU A 21 -4.44 -4.94 31.43
CA LEU A 21 -3.71 -6.17 31.22
C LEU A 21 -2.96 -6.54 32.50
N ALA A 22 -3.25 -7.71 33.06
CA ALA A 22 -2.65 -8.16 34.31
C ALA A 22 -2.20 -9.60 34.17
N LYS A 23 -0.96 -9.91 34.63
CA LYS A 23 -0.42 -11.27 34.62
C LYS A 23 0.62 -11.47 35.69
N GLU A 24 0.69 -12.71 36.23
CA GLU A 24 1.75 -13.15 37.14
C GLU A 24 3.11 -13.20 36.43
N GLY A 25 4.18 -12.92 37.19
CA GLY A 25 5.55 -13.05 36.75
C GLY A 25 6.04 -11.94 35.78
N TRP A 26 5.25 -10.90 35.55
CA TRP A 26 5.75 -9.73 34.87
C TRP A 26 6.66 -8.88 35.78
N ASN A 27 7.74 -8.34 35.20
CA ASN A 27 8.67 -7.51 35.96
C ASN A 27 8.13 -6.08 36.13
N PRO A 28 7.85 -5.63 37.39
CA PRO A 28 7.29 -4.29 37.61
C PRO A 28 8.11 -3.15 37.01
N GLY A 29 9.44 -3.30 36.89
CA GLY A 29 10.34 -2.27 36.35
C GLY A 29 10.18 -1.97 34.85
N VAL A 30 9.46 -2.79 34.11
CA VAL A 30 9.26 -2.60 32.65
C VAL A 30 7.80 -2.34 32.26
N LEU A 31 6.85 -2.42 33.19
CA LEU A 31 5.41 -2.32 32.87
C LEU A 31 5.04 -0.95 32.28
N GLY A 32 5.63 0.12 32.77
CA GLY A 32 5.41 1.46 32.23
C GLY A 32 5.91 1.63 30.79
N ILE A 33 6.97 0.89 30.40
CA ILE A 33 7.49 0.89 29.02
C ILE A 33 6.56 0.08 28.13
N VAL A 34 6.05 -1.07 28.63
CA VAL A 34 5.08 -1.89 27.89
C VAL A 34 3.78 -1.10 27.67
N ALA A 35 3.25 -0.44 28.73
CA ALA A 35 2.06 0.40 28.64
C ALA A 35 2.25 1.54 27.63
N GLY A 36 3.42 2.21 27.61
CA GLY A 36 3.72 3.26 26.64
C GLY A 36 3.71 2.75 25.20
N ARG A 37 4.33 1.59 24.91
CA ARG A 37 4.32 1.00 23.56
C ARG A 37 2.94 0.58 23.10
N LEU A 38 2.13 0.02 24.00
CA LEU A 38 0.75 -0.34 23.66
C LEU A 38 -0.11 0.92 23.44
N LEU A 39 0.12 1.98 24.20
CA LEU A 39 -0.53 3.27 23.95
C LEU A 39 -0.21 3.82 22.54
N GLU A 40 1.06 3.78 22.11
CA GLU A 40 1.49 4.21 20.76
C GLU A 40 0.79 3.41 19.64
N GLU A 41 0.53 2.13 19.87
CA GLU A 41 -0.12 1.28 18.87
C GLU A 41 -1.66 1.36 18.90
N LEU A 42 -2.25 1.43 20.11
CA LEU A 42 -3.70 1.33 20.29
C LEU A 42 -4.40 2.69 20.35
N HIS A 43 -3.66 3.77 20.61
CA HIS A 43 -4.19 5.13 20.81
C HIS A 43 -5.29 5.25 21.87
N GLN A 44 -5.27 4.38 22.87
CA GLN A 44 -6.26 4.34 23.97
C GLN A 44 -5.56 4.10 25.32
N PRO A 45 -6.22 4.40 26.46
CA PRO A 45 -5.63 4.16 27.77
C PRO A 45 -5.23 2.70 27.97
N VAL A 46 -4.03 2.47 28.47
CA VAL A 46 -3.46 1.13 28.75
C VAL A 46 -2.95 1.07 30.17
N VAL A 47 -3.41 0.10 30.91
CA VAL A 47 -2.92 -0.28 32.24
C VAL A 47 -2.26 -1.64 32.16
N VAL A 48 -1.01 -1.73 32.60
CA VAL A 48 -0.24 -2.99 32.62
C VAL A 48 0.22 -3.28 34.04
N LEU A 49 -0.17 -4.47 34.54
CA LEU A 49 -0.02 -4.84 35.95
C LEU A 49 0.67 -6.19 36.09
N SER A 50 1.55 -6.30 37.08
CA SER A 50 2.08 -7.60 37.57
C SER A 50 1.31 -8.07 38.78
N ILE A 51 0.91 -9.35 38.77
CA ILE A 51 0.24 -9.97 39.89
C ILE A 51 1.28 -10.67 40.76
N GLU A 52 1.25 -10.39 42.06
CA GLU A 52 2.07 -11.04 43.07
C GLU A 52 1.30 -11.05 44.41
N ASP A 53 1.21 -12.19 45.08
CA ASP A 53 0.54 -12.37 46.38
C ASP A 53 -0.89 -11.78 46.43
N GLY A 54 -1.70 -11.98 45.39
CA GLY A 54 -3.09 -11.51 45.33
C GLY A 54 -3.25 -10.01 45.00
N ARG A 55 -2.14 -9.31 44.79
CA ARG A 55 -2.11 -7.88 44.42
C ARG A 55 -1.62 -7.69 43.02
N ALA A 56 -2.22 -6.71 42.33
CA ALA A 56 -1.81 -6.24 41.03
C ALA A 56 -1.13 -4.88 41.17
N LYS A 57 0.13 -4.79 40.73
CA LYS A 57 0.94 -3.57 40.79
C LYS A 57 1.46 -3.22 39.39
N GLY A 58 1.33 -1.94 38.96
CA GLY A 58 1.87 -1.54 37.68
C GLY A 58 1.67 -0.08 37.34
N SER A 59 1.61 0.16 36.03
CA SER A 59 1.56 1.50 35.47
C SER A 59 0.48 1.61 34.40
N ALA A 60 -0.13 2.78 34.36
CA ALA A 60 -1.02 3.22 33.29
C ALA A 60 -0.35 4.25 32.39
N ARG A 61 -0.75 4.28 31.14
CA ARG A 61 -0.46 5.32 30.16
C ARG A 61 -1.74 5.70 29.43
N SER A 62 -1.84 6.98 29.05
CA SER A 62 -3.05 7.52 28.45
C SER A 62 -2.72 8.51 27.34
N PRO A 63 -3.52 8.57 26.25
CA PRO A 63 -3.41 9.62 25.23
C PRO A 63 -3.78 10.98 25.82
N GLU A 64 -3.37 12.07 25.18
CA GLU A 64 -3.65 13.44 25.64
C GLU A 64 -5.17 13.72 25.78
N SER A 65 -6.00 13.01 25.02
CA SER A 65 -7.46 13.12 25.07
C SER A 65 -8.09 12.55 26.36
N VAL A 66 -7.37 11.72 27.13
CA VAL A 66 -7.88 11.06 28.33
C VAL A 66 -6.99 11.38 29.54
N ASN A 67 -7.51 12.15 30.50
CA ASN A 67 -6.82 12.37 31.77
C ASN A 67 -7.01 11.16 32.69
N ILE A 68 -6.01 10.27 32.73
CA ILE A 68 -6.11 9.00 33.49
C ILE A 68 -6.16 9.22 34.99
N PHE A 69 -5.58 10.33 35.47
CA PHE A 69 -5.65 10.67 36.88
C PHE A 69 -7.06 11.08 37.28
N GLU A 70 -7.72 11.95 36.53
CA GLU A 70 -9.12 12.35 36.76
C GLU A 70 -10.10 11.19 36.59
N ALA A 71 -9.83 10.28 35.64
CA ALA A 71 -10.65 9.09 35.45
C ALA A 71 -10.64 8.16 36.67
N LEU A 72 -9.53 8.07 37.39
CA LEU A 72 -9.35 7.11 38.47
C LEU A 72 -9.41 7.73 39.87
N ASP A 73 -9.19 9.04 40.02
CA ASP A 73 -9.19 9.73 41.32
C ASP A 73 -10.51 9.57 42.11
N PRO A 74 -11.72 9.63 41.49
CA PRO A 74 -12.96 9.33 42.17
C PRO A 74 -13.09 7.91 42.71
N HIS A 75 -12.31 7.00 42.19
CA HIS A 75 -12.30 5.56 42.51
C HIS A 75 -11.15 5.14 43.43
N ARG A 76 -10.60 6.04 44.24
CA ARG A 76 -9.45 5.78 45.14
C ARG A 76 -9.63 4.58 46.04
N SER A 77 -10.86 4.22 46.38
CA SER A 77 -11.16 3.02 47.22
C SER A 77 -10.80 1.70 46.54
N LEU A 78 -10.61 1.66 45.23
CA LEU A 78 -10.16 0.47 44.50
C LEU A 78 -8.68 0.16 44.77
N PHE A 79 -7.90 1.16 45.20
CA PHE A 79 -6.44 1.08 45.21
C PHE A 79 -5.89 0.98 46.64
N VAL A 80 -4.89 0.15 46.82
CA VAL A 80 -3.98 0.15 47.98
C VAL A 80 -3.03 1.35 47.88
N ALA A 81 -2.58 1.68 46.66
CA ALA A 81 -1.77 2.84 46.36
C ALA A 81 -2.10 3.33 44.94
N PHE A 82 -2.26 4.64 44.78
CA PHE A 82 -2.51 5.31 43.50
C PHE A 82 -1.87 6.69 43.47
N GLY A 83 -1.24 7.04 42.35
CA GLY A 83 -0.71 8.37 42.11
C GLY A 83 -0.21 8.53 40.67
N GLY A 84 -0.21 9.78 40.20
CA GLY A 84 0.18 10.07 38.82
C GLY A 84 -0.21 11.46 38.38
N HIS A 85 -0.32 11.62 37.06
CA HIS A 85 -0.76 12.84 36.39
C HIS A 85 -1.60 12.45 35.15
N ALA A 86 -2.05 13.42 34.38
CA ALA A 86 -2.97 13.23 33.25
C ALA A 86 -2.56 12.09 32.28
N GLY A 87 -1.28 12.01 31.89
CA GLY A 87 -0.79 11.02 30.90
C GLY A 87 -0.28 9.72 31.49
N ALA A 88 -0.07 9.62 32.82
CA ALA A 88 0.52 8.42 33.42
C ALA A 88 0.14 8.26 34.91
N ALA A 89 -0.11 7.03 35.35
CA ALA A 89 -0.34 6.73 36.76
C ALA A 89 0.35 5.41 37.16
N GLY A 90 0.75 5.37 38.44
CA GLY A 90 1.19 4.15 39.10
C GLY A 90 0.13 3.68 40.09
N MET A 91 -0.06 2.37 40.22
CA MET A 91 -1.11 1.83 41.07
C MET A 91 -0.76 0.47 41.67
N THR A 92 -1.42 0.20 42.78
CA THR A 92 -1.47 -1.15 43.41
C THR A 92 -2.89 -1.37 43.87
N LEU A 93 -3.48 -2.51 43.54
CA LEU A 93 -4.85 -2.88 43.92
C LEU A 93 -4.92 -4.41 44.16
N GLU A 94 -5.97 -4.87 44.85
CA GLU A 94 -6.27 -6.28 44.96
C GLU A 94 -6.75 -6.84 43.61
N VAL A 95 -6.45 -8.09 43.28
CA VAL A 95 -6.74 -8.69 41.95
C VAL A 95 -8.25 -8.70 41.64
N ASP A 96 -9.08 -8.85 42.66
CA ASP A 96 -10.55 -8.83 42.52
C ASP A 96 -11.11 -7.46 42.09
N GLN A 97 -10.33 -6.38 42.20
CA GLN A 97 -10.69 -5.03 41.78
C GLN A 97 -10.38 -4.75 40.30
N LEU A 98 -9.72 -5.64 39.58
CA LEU A 98 -9.38 -5.45 38.16
C LEU A 98 -10.60 -5.19 37.27
N PRO A 99 -11.74 -5.89 37.41
CA PRO A 99 -12.95 -5.60 36.63
C PRO A 99 -13.50 -4.20 36.91
N ALA A 100 -13.48 -3.76 38.19
CA ALA A 100 -13.94 -2.43 38.56
C ALA A 100 -13.04 -1.31 38.01
N LEU A 101 -11.73 -1.54 37.96
CA LEU A 101 -10.77 -0.63 37.31
C LEU A 101 -11.07 -0.47 35.81
N SER A 102 -11.28 -1.59 35.10
CA SER A 102 -11.61 -1.58 33.68
C SER A 102 -12.93 -0.85 33.40
N GLN A 103 -13.93 -1.09 34.26
CA GLN A 103 -15.23 -0.43 34.17
C GLN A 103 -15.13 1.08 34.39
N ALA A 104 -14.37 1.52 35.40
CA ALA A 104 -14.19 2.93 35.73
C ALA A 104 -13.57 3.71 34.54
N LEU A 105 -12.56 3.14 33.89
CA LEU A 105 -11.96 3.77 32.71
C LEU A 105 -12.95 3.84 31.53
N THR A 106 -13.67 2.76 31.28
CA THR A 106 -14.65 2.69 30.18
C THR A 106 -15.80 3.69 30.42
N ASP A 107 -16.30 3.78 31.64
CA ASP A 107 -17.36 4.70 32.01
C ASP A 107 -16.92 6.15 31.87
N TYR A 108 -15.72 6.51 32.33
CA TYR A 108 -15.15 7.84 32.16
C TYR A 108 -15.09 8.25 30.69
N ILE A 109 -14.54 7.40 29.82
CA ILE A 109 -14.43 7.65 28.38
C ILE A 109 -15.82 7.89 27.76
N ARG A 110 -16.80 7.06 28.13
CA ARG A 110 -18.18 7.15 27.64
C ARG A 110 -18.87 8.42 28.13
N GLU A 111 -18.75 8.74 29.42
CA GLU A 111 -19.42 9.90 30.04
C GLU A 111 -18.87 11.24 29.55
N GLN A 112 -17.56 11.29 29.36
CA GLN A 112 -16.87 12.46 28.78
C GLN A 112 -17.01 12.54 27.25
N LYS A 113 -17.63 11.51 26.61
CA LYS A 113 -17.79 11.42 25.15
C LYS A 113 -16.45 11.59 24.40
N ILE A 114 -15.38 10.98 24.93
CA ILE A 114 -14.04 11.10 24.35
C ILE A 114 -14.00 10.28 23.07
N ASP A 115 -13.64 10.94 21.97
CA ASP A 115 -13.39 10.28 20.70
C ASP A 115 -11.94 9.77 20.65
N LEU A 116 -11.77 8.46 20.79
CA LEU A 116 -10.47 7.78 20.67
C LEU A 116 -10.09 7.50 19.21
N SER A 117 -10.98 7.70 18.26
CA SER A 117 -10.70 7.54 16.84
C SER A 117 -10.06 8.80 16.24
N SER A 118 -10.09 9.91 16.95
CA SER A 118 -9.47 11.15 16.52
C SER A 118 -7.95 10.94 16.41
N LYS A 119 -7.42 11.09 15.20
CA LYS A 119 -5.97 11.01 14.96
C LYS A 119 -5.29 12.15 15.74
N SER A 120 -4.26 11.83 16.49
CA SER A 120 -3.40 12.85 17.12
C SER A 120 -2.80 13.74 16.03
N SER A 121 -2.89 15.06 16.20
CA SER A 121 -2.21 15.99 15.30
C SER A 121 -0.72 16.07 15.65
N LEU A 122 0.15 16.00 14.64
CA LEU A 122 1.56 16.28 14.79
C LEU A 122 1.81 17.76 14.49
N ALA A 123 2.30 18.51 15.46
CA ALA A 123 2.72 19.89 15.23
C ALA A 123 4.02 19.91 14.41
N ILE A 124 4.02 20.67 13.33
CA ILE A 124 5.19 20.97 12.51
C ILE A 124 5.67 22.37 12.86
N ASP A 125 6.95 22.50 13.19
CA ASP A 125 7.54 23.79 13.58
C ASP A 125 7.88 24.65 12.35
N GLU A 126 8.40 24.01 11.27
CA GLU A 126 8.79 24.72 10.05
C GLU A 126 8.84 23.74 8.86
N GLU A 127 8.65 24.24 7.63
CA GLU A 127 8.95 23.52 6.41
C GLU A 127 10.41 23.77 6.00
N LEU A 128 11.15 22.70 5.68
CA LEU A 128 12.54 22.81 5.28
C LEU A 128 12.76 22.33 3.85
N HIS A 129 13.53 23.10 3.10
CA HIS A 129 14.10 22.67 1.84
C HIS A 129 15.42 21.93 2.08
N LEU A 130 15.66 20.80 1.41
CA LEU A 130 16.87 20.00 1.67
C LEU A 130 18.17 20.75 1.42
N THR A 131 18.18 21.71 0.49
CA THR A 131 19.36 22.55 0.21
C THR A 131 19.76 23.49 1.36
N GLU A 132 18.84 23.76 2.30
CA GLU A 132 19.09 24.60 3.47
C GLU A 132 19.72 23.82 4.63
N LEU A 133 19.75 22.49 4.52
CA LEU A 133 20.22 21.61 5.58
C LEU A 133 21.73 21.47 5.56
N THR A 134 22.38 22.07 6.53
CA THR A 134 23.82 21.99 6.78
C THR A 134 24.12 21.56 8.21
N LEU A 135 25.34 21.12 8.48
CA LEU A 135 25.79 20.90 9.87
C LEU A 135 25.77 22.19 10.72
N GLU A 136 25.87 23.35 10.10
CA GLU A 136 25.80 24.66 10.77
C GLU A 136 24.34 24.96 11.15
N THR A 137 23.39 24.70 10.25
CA THR A 137 21.95 24.77 10.52
C THR A 137 21.59 23.91 11.74
N LEU A 138 22.06 22.66 11.78
CA LEU A 138 21.81 21.77 12.92
C LEU A 138 22.37 22.30 14.23
N LYS A 139 23.62 22.84 14.24
CA LYS A 139 24.22 23.45 15.43
C LYS A 139 23.45 24.66 15.94
N SER A 140 22.75 25.37 15.06
CA SER A 140 21.87 26.47 15.44
C SER A 140 20.69 25.99 16.28
N PHE A 141 20.12 24.85 15.93
CA PHE A 141 19.03 24.23 16.70
C PHE A 141 19.49 23.66 18.05
N ASP A 142 20.74 23.21 18.17
CA ASP A 142 21.30 22.75 19.45
C ASP A 142 21.27 23.85 20.54
N ARG A 143 21.22 25.14 20.15
CA ARG A 143 21.05 26.25 21.08
C ARG A 143 19.69 26.29 21.77
N LEU A 144 18.70 25.58 21.23
CA LEU A 144 17.38 25.42 21.85
C LEU A 144 17.37 24.33 22.93
N SER A 145 18.44 23.56 23.07
CA SER A 145 18.54 22.50 24.09
C SER A 145 18.70 23.09 25.51
N PRO A 146 18.32 22.36 26.58
CA PRO A 146 17.94 20.95 26.57
C PRO A 146 16.50 20.74 26.14
N PHE A 147 16.29 19.71 25.32
CA PHE A 147 14.95 19.28 24.93
C PHE A 147 14.32 18.37 25.98
N GLY A 148 12.99 18.45 26.14
CA GLY A 148 12.21 17.69 27.11
C GLY A 148 10.71 17.88 26.92
N MET A 149 9.90 17.59 27.95
CA MET A 149 8.43 17.62 27.86
C MET A 149 7.88 18.98 27.41
N ASP A 150 8.37 20.08 28.00
CA ASP A 150 7.88 21.44 27.72
C ASP A 150 8.73 22.16 26.64
N ASN A 151 9.79 21.51 26.13
CA ASN A 151 10.65 22.03 25.07
C ASN A 151 10.96 20.86 24.12
N LYS A 152 9.97 20.49 23.30
CA LYS A 152 10.09 19.37 22.38
C LYS A 152 11.15 19.67 21.31
N LYS A 153 11.83 18.61 20.85
CA LYS A 153 12.76 18.73 19.73
C LYS A 153 11.98 19.12 18.47
N PRO A 154 12.42 20.13 17.71
CA PRO A 154 11.70 20.61 16.54
C PRO A 154 11.42 19.49 15.52
N VAL A 155 10.22 19.52 14.96
CA VAL A 155 9.77 18.64 13.88
C VAL A 155 9.60 19.48 12.62
N PHE A 156 10.26 19.06 11.56
CA PHE A 156 10.29 19.75 10.29
C PHE A 156 9.53 18.97 9.22
N LEU A 157 8.83 19.68 8.35
CA LEU A 157 8.19 19.12 7.18
C LEU A 157 9.14 19.20 5.97
N VAL A 158 9.36 18.09 5.29
CA VAL A 158 10.06 18.02 4.01
C VAL A 158 9.10 17.49 2.96
N ARG A 159 8.96 18.23 1.85
CA ARG A 159 8.10 17.87 0.70
C ARG A 159 8.79 18.18 -0.63
N ASN A 160 8.19 17.79 -1.75
CA ASN A 160 8.71 18.06 -3.11
C ASN A 160 10.12 17.51 -3.35
N PHE A 161 10.42 16.34 -2.82
CA PHE A 161 11.67 15.61 -3.00
C PHE A 161 11.44 14.35 -3.82
N LYS A 162 12.53 13.78 -4.33
CA LYS A 162 12.52 12.48 -5.02
C LYS A 162 13.06 11.39 -4.10
N VAL A 163 12.39 10.24 -4.04
CA VAL A 163 12.93 9.05 -3.40
C VAL A 163 13.89 8.36 -4.37
N GLU A 164 15.19 8.43 -4.09
CA GLU A 164 16.25 7.79 -4.90
C GLU A 164 16.38 6.30 -4.59
N GLY A 165 15.94 5.89 -3.41
CA GLY A 165 15.93 4.50 -2.99
C GLY A 165 15.42 4.32 -1.57
N ALA A 166 14.87 3.13 -1.34
CA ALA A 166 14.44 2.67 -0.03
C ALA A 166 15.07 1.31 0.22
N ARG A 167 15.47 1.04 1.47
CA ARG A 167 15.95 -0.26 1.88
C ARG A 167 15.63 -0.54 3.34
N SER A 168 15.24 -1.75 3.63
CA SER A 168 15.14 -2.21 5.00
C SER A 168 16.52 -2.45 5.62
N MET A 169 16.63 -2.28 6.93
CA MET A 169 17.89 -2.42 7.66
C MET A 169 17.65 -2.93 9.10
N GLY A 170 18.76 -3.26 9.78
CA GLY A 170 18.75 -3.79 11.14
C GLY A 170 18.50 -5.30 11.19
N ALA A 171 18.56 -5.86 12.40
CA ALA A 171 18.30 -7.28 12.61
C ALA A 171 16.83 -7.59 12.27
N GLY A 172 16.60 -8.53 11.33
CA GLY A 172 15.25 -8.87 10.87
C GLY A 172 14.59 -7.85 9.94
N ASN A 173 15.36 -6.91 9.35
CA ASN A 173 14.85 -5.88 8.43
C ASN A 173 13.69 -5.06 9.01
N THR A 174 13.78 -4.72 10.30
CA THR A 174 12.70 -4.04 11.04
C THR A 174 12.65 -2.54 10.83
N HIS A 175 13.70 -1.93 10.32
CA HIS A 175 13.81 -0.48 10.12
C HIS A 175 13.93 -0.15 8.64
N LEU A 176 13.57 1.07 8.26
CA LEU A 176 13.67 1.56 6.89
C LEU A 176 14.71 2.68 6.81
N LYS A 177 15.48 2.70 5.74
CA LYS A 177 16.35 3.79 5.34
C LYS A 177 15.96 4.26 3.95
N LEU A 178 15.65 5.56 3.83
CA LEU A 178 15.38 6.20 2.55
C LEU A 178 16.58 7.04 2.15
N LYS A 179 16.82 7.14 0.86
CA LYS A 179 17.66 8.15 0.26
C LYS A 179 16.78 9.09 -0.54
N ILE A 180 16.74 10.36 -0.15
CA ILE A 180 15.91 11.37 -0.79
C ILE A 180 16.79 12.47 -1.37
N SER A 181 16.34 13.07 -2.48
CA SER A 181 17.03 14.19 -3.13
C SER A 181 16.06 15.30 -3.48
N GLN A 182 16.56 16.53 -3.43
CA GLN A 182 15.87 17.74 -3.84
C GLN A 182 16.91 18.66 -4.45
N GLU A 183 16.79 18.97 -5.75
CA GLU A 183 17.82 19.63 -6.53
C GLU A 183 19.17 18.88 -6.44
N ASP A 184 20.23 19.55 -5.96
CA ASP A 184 21.57 18.97 -5.79
C ASP A 184 21.81 18.39 -4.38
N ALA A 185 20.86 18.58 -3.45
CA ALA A 185 20.95 18.08 -2.08
C ALA A 185 20.44 16.62 -1.97
N THR A 186 21.18 15.79 -1.23
CA THR A 186 20.79 14.40 -0.97
C THR A 186 20.98 14.07 0.50
N PHE A 187 19.96 13.45 1.11
CA PHE A 187 19.97 13.05 2.52
C PHE A 187 19.49 11.63 2.74
N GLU A 188 19.96 11.04 3.83
CA GLU A 188 19.43 9.79 4.36
C GLU A 188 18.35 10.07 5.42
N VAL A 189 17.22 9.38 5.31
CA VAL A 189 16.15 9.38 6.31
C VAL A 189 16.12 8.00 6.97
N VAL A 190 16.15 7.95 8.29
CA VAL A 190 16.02 6.72 9.07
C VAL A 190 14.62 6.67 9.68
N ALA A 191 13.92 5.57 9.44
CA ALA A 191 12.58 5.30 9.95
C ALA A 191 12.59 4.00 10.75
N PHE A 192 12.47 4.09 12.05
CA PHE A 192 12.47 2.92 12.94
C PHE A 192 11.12 2.21 12.89
N GLY A 193 11.14 0.87 12.86
CA GLY A 193 9.94 0.05 12.86
C GLY A 193 9.22 -0.09 11.51
N LEU A 194 9.62 0.63 10.48
CA LEU A 194 8.92 0.69 9.17
C LEU A 194 9.58 -0.15 8.07
N GLY A 195 10.42 -1.13 8.43
CA GLY A 195 11.13 -1.96 7.44
C GLY A 195 10.21 -2.75 6.50
N SER A 196 9.01 -3.12 6.96
CA SER A 196 8.00 -3.82 6.16
C SER A 196 7.38 -2.94 5.05
N LEU A 197 7.51 -1.61 5.15
CA LEU A 197 6.95 -0.64 4.21
C LEU A 197 7.98 -0.17 3.15
N GLU A 198 9.06 -0.95 2.94
CA GLU A 198 10.12 -0.61 1.97
C GLU A 198 9.57 -0.39 0.55
N ALA A 199 8.69 -1.28 0.09
CA ALA A 199 8.13 -1.22 -1.25
C ALA A 199 7.19 -0.03 -1.43
N GLU A 200 6.41 0.28 -0.41
CA GLU A 200 5.47 1.40 -0.38
C GLU A 200 6.22 2.73 -0.44
N PHE A 201 7.22 2.92 0.42
CA PHE A 201 8.04 4.15 0.40
C PHE A 201 8.89 4.30 -0.86
N ALA A 202 9.35 3.19 -1.46
CA ALA A 202 10.11 3.24 -2.71
C ALA A 202 9.29 3.73 -3.90
N GLN A 203 7.98 3.52 -3.87
CA GLN A 203 7.06 3.84 -4.96
C GLN A 203 6.08 4.97 -4.63
N ALA A 204 6.12 5.49 -3.39
CA ALA A 204 5.22 6.54 -2.94
C ALA A 204 5.37 7.79 -3.82
N GLN A 205 4.24 8.36 -4.22
CA GLN A 205 4.14 9.63 -4.92
C GLN A 205 3.59 10.69 -3.96
N ASP A 206 4.00 11.94 -4.15
CA ASP A 206 3.58 13.06 -3.30
C ASP A 206 3.78 12.78 -1.79
N LEU A 207 4.92 12.15 -1.46
CA LEU A 207 5.29 11.81 -0.10
C LEU A 207 5.75 13.07 0.64
N GLU A 208 5.21 13.28 1.83
CA GLU A 208 5.64 14.28 2.78
C GLU A 208 6.22 13.60 4.02
N LEU A 209 7.31 14.11 4.53
CA LEU A 209 7.99 13.56 5.71
C LEU A 209 8.05 14.59 6.83
N ALA A 210 7.54 14.22 8.00
CA ALA A 210 7.81 14.93 9.24
C ALA A 210 9.08 14.34 9.85
N VAL A 211 10.12 15.14 10.00
CA VAL A 211 11.45 14.69 10.40
C VAL A 211 12.04 15.51 11.53
N GLN A 212 12.94 14.89 12.29
CA GLN A 212 13.85 15.58 13.20
C GLN A 212 15.29 15.51 12.68
N LEU A 213 16.04 16.58 12.85
CA LEU A 213 17.45 16.62 12.45
C LEU A 213 18.30 15.86 13.48
N SER A 214 19.26 15.09 13.02
CA SER A 214 20.19 14.31 13.85
C SER A 214 21.58 14.28 13.24
N VAL A 215 22.56 13.98 14.05
CA VAL A 215 23.95 13.74 13.64
C VAL A 215 24.22 12.25 13.59
N ASN A 216 24.72 11.77 12.47
CA ASN A 216 25.30 10.45 12.38
C ASN A 216 26.84 10.56 12.42
N GLN A 217 27.46 9.87 13.38
CA GLN A 217 28.92 9.78 13.49
C GLN A 217 29.37 8.37 13.22
N TRP A 218 30.05 8.17 12.10
CA TRP A 218 30.54 6.86 11.69
C TRP A 218 31.93 6.98 11.08
N ASN A 219 32.88 6.13 11.54
CA ASN A 219 34.27 6.12 11.06
C ASN A 219 34.95 7.50 11.05
N GLY A 220 34.69 8.33 12.05
CA GLY A 220 35.24 9.67 12.16
C GLY A 220 34.61 10.73 11.26
N GLN A 221 33.64 10.34 10.43
CA GLN A 221 32.84 11.27 9.64
C GLN A 221 31.57 11.66 10.39
N THR A 222 31.24 12.94 10.33
CA THR A 222 30.00 13.48 10.90
C THR A 222 29.10 13.93 9.76
N THR A 223 27.93 13.34 9.65
CA THR A 223 26.95 13.66 8.62
C THR A 223 25.60 14.03 9.24
N LEU A 224 24.87 14.93 8.60
CA LEU A 224 23.50 15.23 8.97
C LEU A 224 22.59 14.09 8.46
N GLN A 225 21.69 13.67 9.32
CA GLN A 225 20.74 12.60 9.07
C GLN A 225 19.34 13.05 9.51
N LEU A 226 18.33 12.65 8.75
CA LEU A 226 16.93 12.91 9.08
C LEU A 226 16.35 11.70 9.80
N MET A 227 15.67 11.95 10.92
CA MET A 227 14.95 10.91 11.67
C MET A 227 13.48 11.07 11.39
N LEU A 228 12.85 10.07 10.75
CA LEU A 228 11.42 10.10 10.49
C LEU A 228 10.63 10.07 11.80
N VAL A 229 9.70 11.00 11.92
CA VAL A 229 8.69 11.07 12.99
C VAL A 229 7.38 10.53 12.48
N ASP A 230 6.96 10.99 11.29
CA ASP A 230 5.74 10.57 10.61
C ASP A 230 5.87 10.80 9.10
N ALA A 231 4.98 10.19 8.32
CA ALA A 231 4.92 10.36 6.88
C ALA A 231 3.47 10.46 6.41
N ARG A 232 3.25 11.30 5.42
CA ARG A 232 1.96 11.47 4.77
C ARG A 232 2.12 11.37 3.27
N VAL A 233 1.13 10.79 2.61
CA VAL A 233 1.01 10.77 1.17
C VAL A 233 -0.28 11.45 0.77
N ASP A 234 -0.23 12.30 -0.25
CA ASP A 234 -1.42 12.89 -0.86
C ASP A 234 -1.77 12.12 -2.14
N GLY A 235 -3.07 12.08 -2.46
CA GLY A 235 -3.57 11.42 -3.66
C GLY A 235 -3.55 9.89 -3.61
N VAL A 236 -3.83 9.30 -4.78
CA VAL A 236 -3.89 7.85 -4.93
C VAL A 236 -2.49 7.27 -5.05
N GLN A 237 -2.18 6.28 -4.22
CA GLN A 237 -0.91 5.57 -4.26
C GLN A 237 -0.93 4.46 -5.31
N LEU A 238 0.04 4.47 -6.22
CA LEU A 238 0.10 3.57 -7.36
C LEU A 238 1.31 2.64 -7.26
N PHE A 239 1.06 1.34 -7.17
CA PHE A 239 2.11 0.34 -6.97
C PHE A 239 2.27 -0.56 -8.18
N ASN A 240 3.51 -0.69 -8.66
CA ASN A 240 3.84 -1.62 -9.73
C ASN A 240 4.24 -2.97 -9.16
N ILE A 241 3.35 -3.95 -9.28
CA ILE A 241 3.59 -5.34 -8.85
C ILE A 241 3.56 -6.34 -10.01
N ARG A 242 3.91 -5.90 -11.23
CA ARG A 242 3.92 -6.75 -12.44
C ARG A 242 5.08 -7.77 -12.47
N SER A 243 6.03 -7.67 -11.54
CA SER A 243 7.12 -8.65 -11.46
C SER A 243 6.61 -10.03 -11.03
N LYS A 244 7.23 -11.11 -11.54
CA LYS A 244 6.85 -12.50 -11.22
C LYS A 244 6.91 -12.83 -9.73
N ASN A 245 7.79 -12.16 -8.99
CA ASN A 245 8.05 -12.43 -7.57
C ASN A 245 7.33 -11.45 -6.63
N ALA A 246 6.55 -10.51 -7.17
CA ALA A 246 5.77 -9.60 -6.34
C ALA A 246 4.64 -10.36 -5.64
N SER A 247 4.60 -10.26 -4.31
CA SER A 247 3.48 -10.76 -3.51
C SER A 247 2.29 -9.81 -3.61
N LEU A 248 1.08 -10.37 -3.55
CA LEU A 248 -0.12 -9.56 -3.42
C LEU A 248 -0.23 -9.00 -2.01
N PRO A 249 -0.68 -7.76 -1.84
CA PRO A 249 -0.92 -7.20 -0.52
C PRO A 249 -2.02 -7.97 0.20
N ALA A 250 -1.81 -8.29 1.47
CA ALA A 250 -2.77 -9.06 2.26
C ALA A 250 -4.05 -8.26 2.52
N GLY A 251 -5.21 -8.90 2.35
CA GLY A 251 -6.52 -8.29 2.65
C GLY A 251 -7.02 -7.26 1.63
N VAL A 252 -6.31 -7.03 0.52
CA VAL A 252 -6.75 -6.13 -0.55
C VAL A 252 -7.52 -6.91 -1.60
N PRO A 253 -8.73 -6.46 -2.01
CA PRO A 253 -9.52 -7.11 -3.08
C PRO A 253 -8.74 -7.18 -4.38
N VAL A 254 -8.87 -8.32 -5.09
CA VAL A 254 -8.20 -8.56 -6.38
C VAL A 254 -9.24 -8.61 -7.49
N LEU A 255 -9.10 -7.75 -8.48
CA LEU A 255 -9.90 -7.79 -9.71
C LEU A 255 -9.33 -8.89 -10.63
N ASP A 256 -9.97 -10.04 -10.61
CA ASP A 256 -9.71 -11.16 -11.52
C ASP A 256 -10.92 -11.36 -12.43
N PHE A 257 -10.84 -10.85 -13.66
CA PHE A 257 -11.92 -10.91 -14.64
C PHE A 257 -12.17 -12.31 -15.23
N THR A 258 -11.45 -13.33 -14.77
CA THR A 258 -11.72 -14.73 -15.07
C THR A 258 -12.69 -15.37 -14.07
N GLN A 259 -13.01 -14.66 -12.98
CA GLN A 259 -13.86 -15.09 -11.89
C GLN A 259 -14.94 -14.04 -11.59
N GLU A 260 -15.81 -14.31 -10.64
CA GLU A 260 -16.72 -13.31 -10.09
C GLU A 260 -15.90 -12.22 -9.35
N LEU A 261 -16.18 -10.97 -9.65
CA LEU A 261 -15.47 -9.86 -9.05
C LEU A 261 -15.86 -9.70 -7.57
N PRO A 262 -14.90 -9.30 -6.70
CA PRO A 262 -15.17 -9.08 -5.28
C PRO A 262 -16.09 -7.88 -5.08
N ASP A 263 -16.78 -7.87 -3.94
CA ASP A 263 -17.48 -6.66 -3.47
C ASP A 263 -16.43 -5.60 -3.10
N LEU A 264 -16.57 -4.41 -3.67
CA LEU A 264 -15.68 -3.27 -3.48
C LEU A 264 -16.27 -2.20 -2.54
N ALA A 265 -17.44 -2.44 -1.95
CA ALA A 265 -18.06 -1.48 -1.05
C ALA A 265 -17.14 -1.15 0.14
N GLY A 266 -16.74 0.12 0.24
CA GLY A 266 -15.83 0.60 1.30
C GLY A 266 -14.36 0.19 1.13
N ALA A 267 -13.96 -0.42 0.01
CA ALA A 267 -12.57 -0.74 -0.26
C ALA A 267 -11.76 0.53 -0.54
N SER A 268 -10.74 0.81 0.28
CA SER A 268 -9.81 1.92 0.07
C SER A 268 -8.63 1.55 -0.85
N ALA A 269 -8.44 0.27 -1.13
CA ALA A 269 -7.37 -0.24 -1.99
C ALA A 269 -7.85 -1.36 -2.89
N VAL A 270 -7.22 -1.54 -4.05
CA VAL A 270 -7.55 -2.59 -5.02
C VAL A 270 -6.32 -3.11 -5.74
N VAL A 271 -6.31 -4.40 -6.08
CA VAL A 271 -5.31 -5.01 -6.97
C VAL A 271 -5.95 -5.24 -8.35
N VAL A 272 -5.39 -4.69 -9.40
CA VAL A 272 -5.70 -5.06 -10.78
C VAL A 272 -4.92 -6.34 -11.10
N GLY A 273 -5.56 -7.51 -10.94
CA GLY A 273 -4.92 -8.81 -11.06
C GLY A 273 -4.64 -9.18 -12.51
N ASN A 274 -5.68 -9.21 -13.32
CA ASN A 274 -5.57 -9.40 -14.77
C ASN A 274 -6.35 -8.34 -15.54
N ILE A 275 -6.10 -8.27 -16.85
CA ILE A 275 -6.70 -7.30 -17.74
C ILE A 275 -7.88 -7.94 -18.46
N PRO A 276 -9.09 -7.35 -18.42
CA PRO A 276 -10.26 -7.86 -19.15
C PRO A 276 -10.05 -7.72 -20.68
N GLU A 277 -10.83 -8.48 -21.47
CA GLU A 277 -10.82 -8.32 -22.94
C GLU A 277 -11.38 -6.95 -23.38
N ASP A 278 -12.31 -6.39 -22.60
CA ASP A 278 -12.84 -5.04 -22.76
C ASP A 278 -12.42 -4.19 -21.54
N LEU A 279 -11.53 -3.25 -21.78
CA LEU A 279 -11.01 -2.32 -20.75
C LEU A 279 -12.08 -1.38 -20.18
N GLU A 280 -13.21 -1.21 -20.87
CA GLU A 280 -14.31 -0.38 -20.37
C GLU A 280 -14.87 -0.90 -19.05
N GLN A 281 -14.86 -2.22 -18.83
CA GLN A 281 -15.24 -2.81 -17.55
C GLN A 281 -14.32 -2.33 -16.40
N LEU A 282 -13.02 -2.27 -16.67
CA LEU A 282 -12.05 -1.79 -15.66
C LEU A 282 -12.19 -0.29 -15.43
N ARG A 283 -12.40 0.51 -16.50
CA ARG A 283 -12.66 1.95 -16.39
C ARG A 283 -13.89 2.26 -15.55
N GLN A 284 -14.98 1.53 -15.75
CA GLN A 284 -16.20 1.71 -14.99
C GLN A 284 -15.96 1.52 -13.48
N ILE A 285 -15.18 0.50 -13.09
CA ILE A 285 -14.81 0.29 -11.69
C ILE A 285 -14.08 1.51 -11.10
N PHE A 286 -13.13 2.09 -11.87
CA PHE A 286 -12.39 3.28 -11.43
C PHE A 286 -13.23 4.58 -11.46
N GLN A 287 -14.35 4.61 -12.14
CA GLN A 287 -15.31 5.73 -12.12
C GLN A 287 -16.30 5.62 -10.95
N GLU A 288 -16.61 4.40 -10.54
CA GLU A 288 -17.59 4.12 -9.47
C GLU A 288 -16.96 4.10 -8.07
N HIS A 289 -15.62 3.98 -7.95
CA HIS A 289 -14.92 3.81 -6.68
C HIS A 289 -13.71 4.73 -6.57
N ASP A 290 -13.58 5.39 -5.42
CA ASP A 290 -12.42 6.22 -5.06
C ASP A 290 -11.42 5.40 -4.24
N PHE A 291 -10.37 4.90 -4.89
CA PHE A 291 -9.31 4.16 -4.22
C PHE A 291 -8.21 5.10 -3.71
N GLN A 292 -7.68 4.83 -2.52
CA GLN A 292 -6.49 5.48 -1.97
C GLN A 292 -5.20 4.78 -2.41
N ALA A 293 -5.28 3.48 -2.76
CA ALA A 293 -4.15 2.71 -3.26
C ALA A 293 -4.56 1.75 -4.39
N VAL A 294 -3.76 1.67 -5.44
CA VAL A 294 -3.98 0.75 -6.58
C VAL A 294 -2.70 -0.02 -6.87
N TYR A 295 -2.81 -1.35 -6.89
CA TYR A 295 -1.72 -2.26 -7.18
C TYR A 295 -1.90 -2.87 -8.56
N PHE A 296 -0.99 -2.59 -9.49
CA PHE A 296 -1.05 -3.07 -10.87
C PHE A 296 -0.21 -4.34 -11.05
N LYS A 297 -0.87 -5.50 -11.13
CA LYS A 297 -0.28 -6.77 -11.54
C LYS A 297 -0.43 -6.99 -13.05
N ASN A 298 -1.58 -6.64 -13.60
CA ASN A 298 -1.88 -6.54 -15.02
C ASN A 298 -1.53 -7.82 -15.81
N GLU A 299 -1.90 -9.00 -15.33
CA GLU A 299 -1.71 -10.24 -16.08
C GLU A 299 -2.55 -10.23 -17.36
N ILE A 300 -1.93 -10.54 -18.50
CA ILE A 300 -2.58 -10.55 -19.81
C ILE A 300 -2.59 -11.96 -20.37
N ALA A 301 -3.77 -12.58 -20.40
CA ALA A 301 -3.92 -13.96 -20.86
C ALA A 301 -3.65 -14.14 -22.36
N LYS A 302 -4.15 -13.22 -23.19
CA LYS A 302 -3.95 -13.21 -24.64
C LYS A 302 -3.13 -11.98 -25.03
N ALA A 303 -1.82 -12.10 -25.05
CA ALA A 303 -0.88 -10.99 -25.22
C ALA A 303 -0.78 -10.55 -26.71
N TYR A 304 -1.81 -9.88 -27.22
CA TYR A 304 -1.81 -9.33 -28.59
C TYR A 304 -0.75 -8.25 -28.78
N TYR A 305 -0.37 -7.51 -27.74
CA TYR A 305 0.70 -6.51 -27.82
C TYR A 305 2.06 -7.11 -28.22
N LEU A 306 2.29 -8.41 -27.98
CA LEU A 306 3.50 -9.11 -28.43
C LEU A 306 3.43 -9.56 -29.90
N THR A 307 2.22 -9.67 -30.46
CA THR A 307 2.01 -10.16 -31.85
C THR A 307 1.63 -9.06 -32.82
N GLY A 308 1.14 -7.94 -32.28
CA GLY A 308 0.53 -6.87 -33.04
C GLY A 308 -0.82 -7.28 -33.68
N TYR A 309 -1.24 -6.49 -34.62
CA TYR A 309 -2.53 -6.67 -35.35
C TYR A 309 -2.34 -7.20 -36.78
N GLY A 310 -1.14 -7.65 -37.13
CA GLY A 310 -0.79 -8.19 -38.45
C GLY A 310 -0.31 -7.13 -39.43
N SER A 311 0.80 -7.43 -40.13
CA SER A 311 1.31 -6.61 -41.22
C SER A 311 0.59 -6.89 -42.54
N ARG A 312 0.66 -5.95 -43.47
CA ARG A 312 0.14 -6.13 -44.84
C ARG A 312 0.69 -7.39 -45.50
N ASP A 313 1.97 -7.65 -45.30
CA ASP A 313 2.63 -8.86 -45.86
C ASP A 313 2.10 -10.15 -45.23
N GLN A 314 1.80 -10.15 -43.96
CA GLN A 314 1.20 -11.29 -43.28
C GLN A 314 -0.22 -11.58 -43.82
N TYR A 315 -1.04 -10.57 -43.98
CA TYR A 315 -2.37 -10.72 -44.59
C TYR A 315 -2.29 -11.19 -46.04
N ALA A 316 -1.39 -10.62 -46.85
CA ALA A 316 -1.18 -11.03 -48.22
C ALA A 316 -0.70 -12.49 -48.31
N LYS A 317 0.20 -12.90 -47.43
CA LYS A 317 0.69 -14.28 -47.34
C LYS A 317 -0.39 -15.25 -46.96
N LEU A 318 -1.21 -14.91 -45.96
CA LEU A 318 -2.37 -15.71 -45.57
C LEU A 318 -3.35 -15.85 -46.73
N TYR A 319 -3.75 -14.72 -47.37
CA TYR A 319 -4.68 -14.73 -48.49
C TYR A 319 -4.18 -15.61 -49.65
N LYS A 320 -2.92 -15.48 -50.05
CA LYS A 320 -2.29 -16.31 -51.09
C LYS A 320 -2.33 -17.78 -50.73
N THR A 321 -2.10 -18.15 -49.50
CA THR A 321 -2.07 -19.55 -49.05
C THR A 321 -3.48 -20.16 -49.09
N ILE A 322 -4.49 -19.48 -48.55
CA ILE A 322 -5.87 -19.99 -48.58
C ILE A 322 -6.46 -20.04 -49.99
N TYR A 323 -6.01 -19.15 -50.89
CA TYR A 323 -6.42 -19.18 -52.29
C TYR A 323 -5.85 -20.40 -53.05
N GLN A 324 -4.63 -20.85 -52.68
CA GLN A 324 -4.04 -22.09 -53.22
C GLN A 324 -4.68 -23.36 -52.64
N TYR A 325 -5.10 -23.32 -51.37
CA TYR A 325 -5.74 -24.42 -50.66
C TYR A 325 -7.15 -23.99 -50.24
N PRO A 326 -8.16 -24.06 -51.19
CA PRO A 326 -9.45 -23.40 -51.00
C PRO A 326 -10.32 -23.98 -49.89
N GLU A 327 -9.99 -25.17 -49.40
CA GLU A 327 -10.65 -25.79 -48.24
C GLU A 327 -9.59 -26.17 -47.20
N PHE A 328 -9.83 -25.78 -45.93
CA PHE A 328 -8.90 -26.02 -44.86
C PHE A 328 -9.63 -26.26 -43.52
N ASP A 329 -9.29 -27.37 -42.83
CA ASP A 329 -9.87 -27.67 -41.53
C ASP A 329 -9.15 -26.86 -40.42
N VAL A 330 -9.78 -25.77 -39.95
CA VAL A 330 -9.21 -24.89 -38.94
C VAL A 330 -9.25 -25.46 -37.52
N ARG A 331 -9.99 -26.56 -37.28
CA ARG A 331 -10.06 -27.20 -35.96
C ARG A 331 -8.76 -27.97 -35.65
N TYR A 332 -8.22 -28.66 -36.64
CA TYR A 332 -7.10 -29.58 -36.45
C TYR A 332 -5.78 -29.09 -37.07
N LYS A 333 -5.84 -28.28 -38.13
CA LYS A 333 -4.66 -27.86 -38.90
C LYS A 333 -4.23 -26.42 -38.69
N LEU A 334 -4.90 -25.69 -37.80
CA LEU A 334 -4.60 -24.27 -37.54
C LEU A 334 -3.15 -24.06 -37.05
N LYS A 335 -2.66 -24.97 -36.21
CA LYS A 335 -1.26 -24.92 -35.70
C LYS A 335 -0.24 -25.10 -36.83
N ASP A 336 -0.52 -26.01 -37.78
CA ASP A 336 0.37 -26.25 -38.91
C ASP A 336 0.39 -25.07 -39.87
N LEU A 337 -0.77 -24.43 -40.09
CA LEU A 337 -0.90 -23.22 -40.88
C LEU A 337 -0.13 -22.05 -40.23
N ALA A 338 -0.25 -21.89 -38.92
CA ALA A 338 0.46 -20.87 -38.17
C ALA A 338 1.99 -21.04 -38.29
N ALA A 339 2.48 -22.28 -38.16
CA ALA A 339 3.90 -22.61 -38.32
C ALA A 339 4.39 -22.35 -39.75
N TYR A 340 3.61 -22.76 -40.77
CA TYR A 340 3.94 -22.53 -42.17
C TYR A 340 4.02 -21.04 -42.51
N LEU A 341 3.06 -20.25 -42.04
CA LEU A 341 3.00 -18.80 -42.26
C LEU A 341 4.00 -18.02 -41.42
N LYS A 342 4.57 -18.63 -40.37
CA LYS A 342 5.37 -17.98 -39.32
C LYS A 342 4.58 -16.85 -38.63
N ILE A 343 3.32 -17.09 -38.35
CA ILE A 343 2.41 -16.20 -37.65
C ILE A 343 1.99 -16.89 -36.35
N GLN A 344 2.01 -16.19 -35.24
CA GLN A 344 1.53 -16.76 -33.99
C GLN A 344 0.06 -17.16 -34.09
N GLN A 345 -0.29 -18.31 -33.55
CA GLN A 345 -1.65 -18.89 -33.70
C GLN A 345 -2.74 -17.94 -33.20
N ILE A 346 -2.50 -17.19 -32.10
CA ILE A 346 -3.42 -16.22 -31.55
C ILE A 346 -3.77 -15.10 -32.54
N LEU A 347 -2.76 -14.60 -33.27
CA LEU A 347 -2.96 -13.59 -34.31
C LEU A 347 -3.62 -14.20 -35.54
N LEU A 348 -3.22 -15.41 -35.96
CA LEU A 348 -3.79 -16.09 -37.11
C LEU A 348 -5.30 -16.29 -36.97
N VAL A 349 -5.78 -16.64 -35.77
CA VAL A 349 -7.22 -16.74 -35.49
C VAL A 349 -7.93 -15.42 -35.77
N LYS A 350 -7.38 -14.33 -35.29
CA LYS A 350 -7.97 -12.98 -35.55
C LYS A 350 -7.91 -12.61 -37.03
N MET A 351 -6.82 -12.93 -37.73
CA MET A 351 -6.72 -12.66 -39.17
C MET A 351 -7.76 -13.46 -39.99
N ILE A 352 -8.02 -14.69 -39.61
CA ILE A 352 -9.07 -15.52 -40.25
C ILE A 352 -10.45 -14.94 -39.95
N GLN A 353 -10.75 -14.51 -38.74
CA GLN A 353 -12.02 -13.85 -38.37
C GLN A 353 -12.22 -12.55 -39.17
N ILE A 354 -11.15 -11.75 -39.35
CA ILE A 354 -11.17 -10.54 -40.18
C ILE A 354 -11.52 -10.91 -41.64
N PHE A 355 -10.92 -11.96 -42.19
CA PHE A 355 -11.19 -12.40 -43.53
C PHE A 355 -12.63 -12.93 -43.66
N GLN A 356 -13.18 -13.56 -42.62
CA GLN A 356 -14.58 -14.00 -42.60
C GLN A 356 -15.54 -12.80 -42.58
N GLU A 357 -15.29 -11.79 -41.75
CA GLU A 357 -16.07 -10.55 -41.68
C GLU A 357 -16.09 -9.82 -43.05
N LEU A 358 -14.93 -9.77 -43.72
CA LEU A 358 -14.77 -9.11 -45.01
C LEU A 358 -15.33 -9.97 -46.20
N GLY A 359 -15.78 -11.19 -45.94
CA GLY A 359 -16.34 -12.05 -46.96
C GLY A 359 -15.30 -12.78 -47.82
N PHE A 360 -14.01 -12.76 -47.47
CA PHE A 360 -12.96 -13.49 -48.21
C PHE A 360 -12.96 -14.97 -47.94
N VAL A 361 -13.50 -15.41 -46.81
CA VAL A 361 -13.67 -16.82 -46.43
C VAL A 361 -15.00 -17.02 -45.74
N THR A 362 -15.50 -18.28 -45.80
CA THR A 362 -16.58 -18.76 -44.96
C THR A 362 -16.08 -19.93 -44.11
N ILE A 363 -16.64 -20.09 -42.91
CA ILE A 363 -16.30 -21.23 -42.03
C ILE A 363 -17.59 -21.95 -41.66
N GLU A 364 -17.70 -23.18 -42.13
CA GLU A 364 -18.85 -24.07 -41.84
C GLU A 364 -18.33 -25.37 -41.24
N ASN A 365 -18.85 -25.77 -40.10
CA ASN A 365 -18.46 -26.99 -39.39
C ASN A 365 -16.93 -27.13 -39.19
N GLY A 366 -16.24 -25.99 -39.01
CA GLY A 366 -14.78 -25.90 -38.82
C GLY A 366 -13.96 -26.08 -40.10
N ILE A 367 -14.62 -26.13 -41.27
CA ILE A 367 -13.96 -26.09 -42.58
C ILE A 367 -14.02 -24.65 -43.10
N MET A 368 -12.87 -24.06 -43.29
CA MET A 368 -12.71 -22.73 -43.93
C MET A 368 -12.68 -22.92 -45.44
N LYS A 369 -13.50 -22.17 -46.16
CA LYS A 369 -13.53 -22.12 -47.61
C LYS A 369 -13.27 -20.72 -48.12
N VAL A 370 -12.42 -20.61 -49.16
CA VAL A 370 -12.15 -19.31 -49.78
C VAL A 370 -13.29 -18.88 -50.70
N ASN A 371 -13.71 -17.63 -50.60
CA ASN A 371 -14.62 -17.01 -51.56
C ASN A 371 -13.81 -16.40 -52.71
N LYS A 372 -13.80 -17.04 -53.85
CA LYS A 372 -13.10 -16.58 -55.07
C LYS A 372 -13.75 -15.41 -55.76
N GLU A 373 -15.00 -15.13 -55.43
CA GLU A 373 -15.80 -14.04 -56.03
C GLU A 373 -15.89 -12.84 -55.08
N ALA A 374 -15.10 -12.85 -53.99
CA ALA A 374 -15.11 -11.78 -53.04
C ALA A 374 -14.66 -10.45 -53.66
N GLU A 375 -15.43 -9.41 -53.42
CA GLU A 375 -15.04 -8.04 -53.81
C GLU A 375 -13.76 -7.60 -53.10
N LYS A 376 -12.96 -6.78 -53.76
CA LYS A 376 -11.75 -6.20 -53.17
C LYS A 376 -12.16 -5.24 -52.06
N ARG A 377 -11.70 -5.50 -50.88
CA ARG A 377 -11.93 -4.66 -49.68
C ARG A 377 -10.62 -4.43 -48.93
N GLU A 378 -10.56 -3.32 -48.22
CA GLU A 378 -9.40 -3.01 -47.36
C GLU A 378 -9.56 -3.69 -45.97
N ILE A 379 -8.48 -4.21 -45.44
CA ILE A 379 -8.46 -4.86 -44.11
C ILE A 379 -8.97 -3.91 -43.01
N ALA A 380 -8.71 -2.61 -43.17
CA ALA A 380 -9.12 -1.55 -42.27
C ALA A 380 -10.65 -1.36 -42.18
N GLU A 381 -11.43 -1.89 -43.13
CA GLU A 381 -12.90 -1.85 -43.10
C GLU A 381 -13.49 -2.85 -42.08
N SER A 382 -12.68 -3.83 -41.62
CA SER A 382 -13.10 -4.81 -40.62
C SER A 382 -13.18 -4.17 -39.24
N SER A 383 -14.31 -4.34 -38.56
CA SER A 383 -14.51 -3.94 -37.18
C SER A 383 -13.61 -4.74 -36.23
N ILE A 384 -13.41 -6.03 -36.52
CA ILE A 384 -12.50 -6.91 -35.77
C ILE A 384 -11.07 -6.41 -35.86
N TYR A 385 -10.64 -5.91 -37.04
CA TYR A 385 -9.31 -5.32 -37.21
C TYR A 385 -9.13 -4.05 -36.38
N GLN A 386 -10.13 -3.16 -36.42
CA GLN A 386 -10.07 -1.91 -35.64
C GLN A 386 -10.05 -2.20 -34.14
N ASN A 387 -10.89 -3.12 -33.67
CA ASN A 387 -10.90 -3.54 -32.27
C ASN A 387 -9.58 -4.18 -31.88
N LEU A 388 -8.99 -5.06 -32.70
CA LEU A 388 -7.69 -5.67 -32.43
C LEU A 388 -6.59 -4.60 -32.33
N LYS A 389 -6.61 -3.60 -33.21
CA LYS A 389 -5.65 -2.48 -33.19
C LYS A 389 -5.76 -1.67 -31.91
N GLN A 390 -6.98 -1.44 -31.43
CA GLN A 390 -7.22 -0.77 -30.15
C GLN A 390 -6.74 -1.63 -28.99
N THR A 391 -7.12 -2.92 -28.96
CA THR A 391 -6.68 -3.87 -27.92
C THR A 391 -5.15 -3.96 -27.81
N VAL A 392 -4.43 -3.95 -28.95
CA VAL A 392 -2.95 -3.97 -28.94
C VAL A 392 -2.41 -2.73 -28.23
N LYS A 393 -2.92 -1.53 -28.53
CA LYS A 393 -2.49 -0.29 -27.88
C LYS A 393 -2.76 -0.30 -26.38
N GLU A 394 -3.95 -0.72 -26.01
CA GLU A 394 -4.37 -0.80 -24.61
C GLU A 394 -3.54 -1.80 -23.83
N GLN A 395 -3.32 -2.99 -24.37
CA GLN A 395 -2.46 -3.99 -23.75
C GLN A 395 -1.00 -3.52 -23.66
N GLU A 396 -0.49 -2.80 -24.67
CA GLU A 396 0.85 -2.22 -24.64
C GLU A 396 0.98 -1.22 -23.48
N LEU A 397 0.00 -0.32 -23.30
CA LEU A 397 -0.06 0.59 -22.16
C LEU A 397 -0.11 -0.17 -20.84
N MET A 398 -1.02 -1.13 -20.70
CA MET A 398 -1.19 -1.89 -19.46
C MET A 398 0.04 -2.75 -19.10
N ALA A 399 0.78 -3.24 -20.10
CA ALA A 399 1.96 -4.07 -19.90
C ALA A 399 3.25 -3.25 -19.66
N LEU A 400 3.45 -2.16 -20.40
CA LEU A 400 4.72 -1.44 -20.50
C LEU A 400 4.66 0.00 -19.97
N GLY A 401 3.48 0.61 -19.90
CA GLY A 401 3.29 1.97 -19.37
C GLY A 401 3.65 2.07 -17.90
N THR A 402 3.96 3.28 -17.44
CA THR A 402 4.09 3.58 -16.02
C THR A 402 2.76 3.40 -15.31
N VAL A 403 2.77 3.12 -14.02
CA VAL A 403 1.53 2.97 -13.25
C VAL A 403 0.69 4.25 -13.26
N ARG A 404 1.33 5.41 -13.39
CA ARG A 404 0.65 6.71 -13.52
C ARG A 404 -0.07 6.84 -14.85
N GLU A 405 0.60 6.58 -15.97
CA GLU A 405 -0.02 6.58 -17.32
C GLU A 405 -1.22 5.62 -17.40
N ILE A 406 -1.10 4.43 -16.77
CA ILE A 406 -2.18 3.46 -16.70
C ILE A 406 -3.36 4.04 -15.90
N PHE A 407 -3.09 4.59 -14.72
CA PHE A 407 -4.13 5.16 -13.86
C PHE A 407 -4.85 6.33 -14.53
N ASP A 408 -4.11 7.27 -15.11
CA ASP A 408 -4.65 8.42 -15.82
C ASP A 408 -5.52 7.98 -17.01
N TYR A 409 -5.10 6.96 -17.75
CA TYR A 409 -5.89 6.36 -18.83
C TYR A 409 -7.20 5.73 -18.33
N LEU A 410 -7.18 5.02 -17.18
CA LEU A 410 -8.36 4.38 -16.61
C LEU A 410 -9.35 5.38 -16.02
N THR A 411 -8.85 6.44 -15.37
CA THR A 411 -9.68 7.47 -14.72
C THR A 411 -10.11 8.60 -15.67
N GLY A 412 -9.53 8.66 -16.90
CA GLY A 412 -9.78 9.73 -17.84
C GLY A 412 -9.15 11.07 -17.45
N GLN A 413 -8.19 11.08 -16.53
CA GLN A 413 -7.43 12.26 -16.16
C GLN A 413 -6.39 12.57 -17.24
N PRO A 414 -6.15 13.83 -17.60
CA PRO A 414 -5.06 14.18 -18.50
C PRO A 414 -3.72 13.92 -17.81
N SER A 415 -2.84 13.15 -18.47
CA SER A 415 -1.44 12.92 -18.06
C SER A 415 -0.59 14.19 -18.13
#